data_681973b04921a4496be681ce809d1ba1
#
_entry.id   681973b04921a4496be681ce809d1ba1
#
_cell.length_a   1.000
_cell.length_b   1.000
_cell.length_c   1.000
_cell.angle_alpha   90.00
_cell.angle_beta   90.00
_cell.angle_gamma   90.00
#
_symmetry.space_group_name_H-M   'P 1'
#
loop_
_entity.id
_entity.type
_entity.pdbx_description
1 polymer ?
#
loop_
_entity_poly.entity_id
_entity_poly.type
_entity_poly.pdbx_seq_one_letter_code
_entity_poly.pdbx_strand_id
1 'polypeptide(L)'
;IVALTDGIVRIHGLADVMSYEMLEFPGNTFGLALNLERDSVGAVVLGEYTHLSEGDSVKCTGRVLEVPVGEALLGRVVNSLGEPIDGKGPIEATETSPIEKVAPGVITRKSVDQPVQTGLKAIDAMVPIGRGQRELIIGDRQTGKSAVAIDTIINQKGTGIKCIYVAVGQKNSTISQVVRKLEEHGAME
;
A
#
# COMPACT_ATOMS: atom_id res chain seq x y z
N ILE A 1 -5.55 -18.11 19.48
CA ILE A 1 -5.83 -18.65 18.14
C ILE A 1 -6.47 -20.04 18.29
N VAL A 2 -7.58 -20.28 17.62
CA VAL A 2 -8.28 -21.58 17.61
C VAL A 2 -8.00 -22.34 16.30
N ALA A 3 -7.87 -21.62 15.21
CA ALA A 3 -7.50 -22.19 13.92
C ALA A 3 -6.70 -21.18 13.10
N LEU A 4 -5.77 -21.68 12.30
CA LEU A 4 -4.95 -20.92 11.38
C LEU A 4 -4.87 -21.64 10.04
N THR A 5 -5.29 -20.97 8.96
CA THR A 5 -5.23 -21.53 7.60
C THR A 5 -4.93 -20.41 6.61
N ASP A 6 -3.82 -20.51 5.88
CA ASP A 6 -3.44 -19.55 4.81
C ASP A 6 -3.48 -18.07 5.23
N GLY A 7 -3.03 -17.77 6.47
CA GLY A 7 -3.04 -16.41 7.00
C GLY A 7 -4.39 -15.91 7.48
N ILE A 8 -5.42 -16.76 7.42
CA ILE A 8 -6.73 -16.50 8.04
C ILE A 8 -6.74 -17.16 9.40
N VAL A 9 -7.07 -16.40 10.42
CA VAL A 9 -7.05 -16.83 11.82
C VAL A 9 -8.45 -16.75 12.41
N ARG A 10 -8.86 -17.80 13.10
CA ARG A 10 -10.02 -17.78 13.98
C ARG A 10 -9.55 -17.66 15.43
N ILE A 11 -10.07 -16.67 16.14
CA ILE A 11 -9.67 -16.34 17.51
C ILE A 11 -10.90 -16.49 18.39
N HIS A 12 -10.75 -17.17 19.53
CA HIS A 12 -11.80 -17.25 20.54
C HIS A 12 -11.62 -16.16 21.60
N GLY A 13 -12.68 -15.53 22.02
CA GLY A 13 -12.65 -14.38 22.92
C GLY A 13 -12.64 -13.05 22.16
N LEU A 14 -11.93 -12.06 22.68
CA LEU A 14 -11.87 -10.69 22.14
C LEU A 14 -13.26 -10.04 22.07
N ALA A 15 -14.01 -10.07 23.20
CA ALA A 15 -15.40 -9.60 23.27
C ALA A 15 -15.58 -8.13 22.88
N ASP A 16 -14.55 -7.30 23.11
CA ASP A 16 -14.60 -5.85 22.89
C ASP A 16 -13.94 -5.41 21.56
N VAL A 17 -13.58 -6.36 20.69
CA VAL A 17 -12.92 -6.05 19.42
C VAL A 17 -13.86 -5.30 18.48
N MET A 18 -13.33 -4.30 17.80
CA MET A 18 -14.04 -3.54 16.77
C MET A 18 -13.84 -4.19 15.38
N SER A 19 -14.81 -3.99 14.50
CA SER A 19 -14.62 -4.33 13.08
C SER A 19 -13.49 -3.48 12.48
N TYR A 20 -12.61 -4.12 11.70
CA TYR A 20 -11.39 -3.51 11.15
C TYR A 20 -10.36 -3.05 12.20
N GLU A 21 -10.48 -3.55 13.43
CA GLU A 21 -9.46 -3.31 14.43
C GLU A 21 -8.17 -4.05 14.10
N MET A 22 -7.06 -3.39 14.34
CA MET A 22 -5.74 -3.99 14.26
C MET A 22 -5.50 -4.88 15.47
N LEU A 23 -5.10 -6.12 15.24
CA LEU A 23 -4.79 -7.12 16.27
C LEU A 23 -3.29 -7.36 16.30
N GLU A 24 -2.74 -7.50 17.50
CA GLU A 24 -1.34 -7.85 17.74
C GLU A 24 -1.21 -9.34 18.00
N PHE A 25 -0.42 -10.01 17.17
CA PHE A 25 -0.04 -11.42 17.28
C PHE A 25 1.38 -11.56 17.83
N PRO A 26 1.80 -12.76 18.29
CA PRO A 26 3.17 -13.02 18.66
C PRO A 26 4.16 -12.65 17.54
N GLY A 27 5.39 -12.29 17.92
CA GLY A 27 6.43 -11.93 16.95
C GLY A 27 6.28 -10.56 16.30
N ASN A 28 5.56 -9.64 16.93
CA ASN A 28 5.28 -8.29 16.39
C ASN A 28 4.58 -8.32 15.02
N THR A 29 3.73 -9.33 14.84
CA THR A 29 2.91 -9.50 13.66
C THR A 29 1.55 -8.88 13.90
N PHE A 30 1.01 -8.21 12.90
CA PHE A 30 -0.29 -7.58 12.98
C PHE A 30 -1.30 -8.24 12.05
N GLY A 31 -2.55 -8.13 12.39
CA GLY A 31 -3.67 -8.60 11.58
C GLY A 31 -4.88 -7.70 11.72
N LEU A 32 -5.89 -8.00 10.95
CA LEU A 32 -7.11 -7.22 10.84
C LEU A 32 -8.33 -8.06 11.21
N ALA A 33 -9.12 -7.61 12.18
CA ALA A 33 -10.40 -8.21 12.52
C ALA A 33 -11.43 -7.91 11.43
N LEU A 34 -11.94 -8.95 10.76
CA LEU A 34 -12.90 -8.80 9.67
C LEU A 34 -14.29 -9.30 10.07
N ASN A 35 -14.40 -10.51 10.57
CA ASN A 35 -15.67 -11.14 10.92
C ASN A 35 -15.79 -11.21 12.43
N LEU A 36 -16.82 -10.54 12.96
CA LEU A 36 -17.16 -10.59 14.36
C LEU A 36 -18.35 -11.54 14.54
N GLU A 37 -18.09 -12.73 15.05
CA GLU A 37 -19.09 -13.72 15.41
C GLU A 37 -19.34 -13.67 16.93
N ARG A 38 -20.38 -14.36 17.40
CA ARG A 38 -20.77 -14.33 18.81
C ARG A 38 -19.66 -14.80 19.76
N ASP A 39 -18.96 -15.86 19.39
CA ASP A 39 -17.97 -16.54 20.25
C ASP A 39 -16.56 -16.55 19.61
N SER A 40 -16.40 -15.99 18.43
CA SER A 40 -15.12 -15.97 17.72
C SER A 40 -14.95 -14.73 16.83
N VAL A 41 -13.71 -14.46 16.51
CA VAL A 41 -13.30 -13.38 15.60
C VAL A 41 -12.51 -14.00 14.46
N GLY A 42 -12.94 -13.73 13.24
CA GLY A 42 -12.19 -14.04 12.04
C GLY A 42 -11.25 -12.87 11.71
N ALA A 43 -9.96 -13.13 11.63
CA ALA A 43 -8.96 -12.14 11.31
C ALA A 43 -8.05 -12.59 10.16
N VAL A 44 -7.48 -11.62 9.44
CA VAL A 44 -6.45 -11.85 8.44
C VAL A 44 -5.11 -11.34 8.98
N VAL A 45 -4.07 -12.15 8.89
CA VAL A 45 -2.72 -11.75 9.27
C VAL A 45 -2.09 -10.95 8.13
N LEU A 46 -1.49 -9.82 8.47
CA LEU A 46 -0.81 -8.92 7.54
C LEU A 46 0.70 -9.15 7.62
N GLY A 47 1.23 -9.97 6.73
CA GLY A 47 2.66 -10.32 6.69
C GLY A 47 2.94 -11.81 6.89
N GLU A 48 4.12 -12.13 7.40
CA GLU A 48 4.54 -13.50 7.67
C GLU A 48 3.77 -14.10 8.86
N TYR A 49 3.22 -15.28 8.66
CA TYR A 49 2.41 -15.98 9.67
C TYR A 49 2.90 -17.39 9.99
N THR A 50 3.98 -17.84 9.38
CA THR A 50 4.51 -19.21 9.53
C THR A 50 4.95 -19.56 10.95
N HIS A 51 5.22 -18.55 11.77
CA HIS A 51 5.60 -18.69 13.18
C HIS A 51 4.40 -18.75 14.13
N LEU A 52 3.19 -18.43 13.66
CA LEU A 52 1.98 -18.48 14.47
C LEU A 52 1.43 -19.90 14.58
N SER A 53 0.88 -20.23 15.74
CA SER A 53 0.33 -21.55 16.03
C SER A 53 -1.02 -21.45 16.74
N GLU A 54 -1.80 -22.52 16.65
CA GLU A 54 -2.99 -22.68 17.48
C GLU A 54 -2.60 -22.67 18.97
N GLY A 55 -3.39 -21.97 19.78
CA GLY A 55 -3.10 -21.72 21.19
C GLY A 55 -2.40 -20.39 21.46
N ASP A 56 -1.89 -19.71 20.47
CA ASP A 56 -1.25 -18.40 20.64
C ASP A 56 -2.27 -17.35 21.11
N SER A 57 -1.77 -16.43 21.94
CA SER A 57 -2.56 -15.30 22.44
C SER A 57 -2.54 -14.13 21.46
N VAL A 58 -3.69 -13.50 21.26
CA VAL A 58 -3.87 -12.32 20.42
C VAL A 58 -4.39 -11.18 21.28
N LYS A 59 -3.94 -9.95 21.02
CA LYS A 59 -4.36 -8.76 21.75
C LYS A 59 -5.09 -7.78 20.84
N CYS A 60 -6.13 -7.18 21.37
CA CYS A 60 -6.77 -5.99 20.79
C CYS A 60 -5.85 -4.78 20.97
N THR A 61 -5.74 -3.95 19.93
CA THR A 61 -4.95 -2.71 20.00
C THR A 61 -5.82 -1.50 20.33
N GLY A 62 -7.14 -1.62 20.25
CA GLY A 62 -8.09 -0.51 20.42
C GLY A 62 -8.05 0.49 19.25
N ARG A 63 -7.37 0.18 18.15
CA ARG A 63 -7.23 1.06 16.99
C ARG A 63 -7.63 0.35 15.71
N VAL A 64 -8.37 1.05 14.85
CA VAL A 64 -8.61 0.58 13.48
C VAL A 64 -7.31 0.60 12.67
N LEU A 65 -7.26 -0.19 11.61
CA LEU A 65 -6.07 -0.27 10.77
C LEU A 65 -5.74 1.09 10.15
N GLU A 66 -4.59 1.61 10.52
CA GLU A 66 -4.06 2.89 10.07
C GLU A 66 -2.58 2.77 9.69
N VAL A 67 -2.12 3.68 8.85
CA VAL A 67 -0.73 3.73 8.38
C VAL A 67 -0.15 5.13 8.60
N PRO A 68 1.18 5.24 8.76
CA PRO A 68 1.85 6.52 8.77
C PRO A 68 1.63 7.25 7.45
N VAL A 69 1.48 8.57 7.51
CA VAL A 69 1.31 9.45 6.36
C VAL A 69 2.18 10.69 6.49
N GLY A 70 2.35 11.41 5.41
CA GLY A 70 3.07 12.69 5.39
C GLY A 70 4.35 12.67 4.56
N GLU A 71 5.06 13.78 4.60
CA GLU A 71 6.27 14.04 3.80
C GLU A 71 7.43 13.08 4.14
N ALA A 72 7.46 12.52 5.36
CA ALA A 72 8.48 11.56 5.80
C ALA A 72 8.49 10.25 4.97
N LEU A 73 7.43 9.99 4.21
CA LEU A 73 7.32 8.83 3.32
C LEU A 73 7.92 9.07 1.92
N LEU A 74 8.24 10.30 1.56
CA LEU A 74 8.84 10.60 0.27
C LEU A 74 10.23 9.95 0.16
N GLY A 75 10.51 9.35 -0.99
CA GLY A 75 11.75 8.64 -1.23
C GLY A 75 11.93 7.34 -0.45
N ARG A 76 10.88 6.84 0.20
CA ARG A 76 10.89 5.61 1.00
C ARG A 76 10.14 4.47 0.30
N VAL A 77 10.52 3.26 0.65
CA VAL A 77 9.82 2.04 0.26
C VAL A 77 9.25 1.38 1.51
N VAL A 78 7.94 1.19 1.51
CA VAL A 78 7.21 0.66 2.67
C VAL A 78 6.35 -0.55 2.30
N ASN A 79 6.02 -1.36 3.29
CA ASN A 79 5.04 -2.43 3.16
C ASN A 79 3.60 -1.89 3.31
N SER A 80 2.61 -2.79 3.33
CA SER A 80 1.19 -2.44 3.47
C SER A 80 0.82 -1.80 4.81
N LEU A 81 1.67 -1.93 5.82
CA LEU A 81 1.50 -1.31 7.15
C LEU A 81 2.25 0.02 7.29
N GLY A 82 2.93 0.46 6.21
CA GLY A 82 3.76 1.66 6.25
C GLY A 82 5.11 1.46 6.92
N GLU A 83 5.52 0.22 7.20
CA GLU A 83 6.83 -0.09 7.75
C GLU A 83 7.90 -0.02 6.64
N PRO A 84 9.07 0.60 6.91
CA PRO A 84 10.12 0.71 5.93
C PRO A 84 10.77 -0.63 5.60
N ILE A 85 10.90 -0.93 4.31
CA ILE A 85 11.57 -2.13 3.79
C ILE A 85 12.78 -1.80 2.91
N ASP A 86 13.20 -0.54 2.90
CA ASP A 86 14.29 -0.01 2.08
C ASP A 86 15.66 -0.02 2.77
N GLY A 87 15.72 -0.46 4.03
CA GLY A 87 16.96 -0.46 4.81
C GLY A 87 17.48 0.93 5.25
N LYS A 88 16.68 1.99 5.02
CA LYS A 88 17.05 3.37 5.38
C LYS A 88 16.67 3.76 6.81
N GLY A 89 16.34 2.79 7.66
CA GLY A 89 15.95 3.02 9.05
C GLY A 89 14.48 3.42 9.23
N PRO A 90 14.04 3.68 10.47
CA PRO A 90 12.65 3.99 10.78
C PRO A 90 12.17 5.28 10.10
N ILE A 91 10.86 5.39 9.90
CA ILE A 91 10.22 6.59 9.37
C ILE A 91 9.64 7.38 10.54
N GLU A 92 10.09 8.61 10.71
CA GLU A 92 9.58 9.52 11.74
C GLU A 92 8.31 10.23 11.24
N ALA A 93 7.24 9.49 11.05
CA ALA A 93 5.95 10.05 10.71
C ALA A 93 5.24 10.54 11.98
N THR A 94 4.74 11.76 11.96
CA THR A 94 4.00 12.38 13.08
C THR A 94 2.50 12.14 12.98
N GLU A 95 2.01 11.73 11.83
CA GLU A 95 0.59 11.56 11.53
C GLU A 95 0.30 10.15 11.04
N THR A 96 -0.87 9.64 11.41
CA THR A 96 -1.42 8.38 10.87
C THR A 96 -2.76 8.64 10.20
N SER A 97 -3.16 7.73 9.34
CA SER A 97 -4.45 7.80 8.65
C SER A 97 -5.05 6.42 8.47
N PRO A 98 -6.37 6.26 8.76
CA PRO A 98 -7.05 5.01 8.48
C PRO A 98 -6.92 4.61 7.01
N ILE A 99 -6.70 3.32 6.75
CA ILE A 99 -6.62 2.78 5.39
C ILE A 99 -7.99 2.84 4.73
N GLU A 100 -9.04 2.46 5.46
CA GLU A 100 -10.41 2.50 4.98
C GLU A 100 -10.99 3.90 5.09
N LYS A 101 -11.15 4.55 3.93
CA LYS A 101 -11.75 5.89 3.80
C LYS A 101 -12.77 5.92 2.68
N VAL A 102 -13.86 6.64 2.92
CA VAL A 102 -14.84 6.92 1.86
C VAL A 102 -14.20 7.87 0.84
N ALA A 103 -14.11 7.42 -0.41
CA ALA A 103 -13.61 8.25 -1.49
C ALA A 103 -14.55 9.44 -1.79
N PRO A 104 -14.02 10.60 -2.20
CA PRO A 104 -14.85 11.71 -2.63
C PRO A 104 -15.79 11.31 -3.78
N GLY A 105 -17.06 11.66 -3.66
CA GLY A 105 -18.06 11.42 -4.70
C GLY A 105 -17.82 12.24 -5.96
N VAL A 106 -18.51 11.90 -7.05
CA VAL A 106 -18.35 12.58 -8.35
C VAL A 106 -18.64 14.09 -8.27
N ILE A 107 -19.58 14.50 -7.42
CA ILE A 107 -19.98 15.90 -7.26
C ILE A 107 -18.86 16.76 -6.64
N THR A 108 -18.06 16.18 -5.75
CA THR A 108 -16.99 16.90 -5.05
C THR A 108 -15.66 16.89 -5.80
N ARG A 109 -15.55 16.12 -6.88
CA ARG A 109 -14.32 16.04 -7.68
C ARG A 109 -14.28 17.17 -8.70
N LYS A 110 -13.12 17.80 -8.80
CA LYS A 110 -12.83 18.75 -9.89
C LYS A 110 -12.76 18.00 -11.23
N SER A 111 -13.28 18.59 -12.30
CA SER A 111 -13.09 18.08 -13.66
C SER A 111 -11.62 18.08 -14.05
N VAL A 112 -11.23 17.12 -14.88
CA VAL A 112 -9.86 17.02 -15.41
C VAL A 112 -9.65 18.14 -16.41
N ASP A 113 -8.74 19.07 -16.10
CA ASP A 113 -8.47 20.27 -16.89
C ASP A 113 -6.97 20.53 -17.14
N GLN A 114 -6.09 19.66 -16.63
CA GLN A 114 -4.66 19.81 -16.75
C GLN A 114 -4.01 18.50 -17.22
N PRO A 115 -3.15 18.51 -18.23
CA PRO A 115 -2.44 17.31 -18.68
C PRO A 115 -1.33 16.92 -17.72
N VAL A 116 -1.06 15.61 -17.65
CA VAL A 116 0.16 15.06 -17.11
C VAL A 116 1.19 14.97 -18.23
N GLN A 117 2.35 15.56 -18.05
CA GLN A 117 3.46 15.44 -18.98
C GLN A 117 4.18 14.11 -18.71
N THR A 118 3.85 13.07 -19.47
CA THR A 118 4.44 11.73 -19.28
C THR A 118 5.87 11.65 -19.81
N GLY A 119 6.26 12.55 -20.72
CA GLY A 119 7.53 12.52 -21.45
C GLY A 119 7.54 11.52 -22.61
N LEU A 120 6.43 10.79 -22.81
CA LEU A 120 6.27 9.85 -23.92
C LEU A 120 5.52 10.56 -25.06
N LYS A 121 6.21 10.87 -26.14
CA LYS A 121 5.67 11.65 -27.27
C LYS A 121 4.35 11.13 -27.81
N ALA A 122 4.22 9.80 -27.91
CA ALA A 122 3.00 9.19 -28.42
C ALA A 122 1.79 9.42 -27.50
N ILE A 123 2.00 9.40 -26.19
CA ILE A 123 0.95 9.66 -25.20
C ILE A 123 0.65 11.16 -25.16
N ASP A 124 1.65 11.98 -24.94
CA ASP A 124 1.47 13.41 -24.74
C ASP A 124 0.88 14.14 -25.96
N ALA A 125 1.21 13.66 -27.17
CA ALA A 125 0.75 14.27 -28.41
C ALA A 125 -0.58 13.71 -28.97
N MET A 126 -0.86 12.43 -28.76
CA MET A 126 -1.99 11.76 -29.40
C MET A 126 -3.11 11.36 -28.44
N VAL A 127 -2.76 10.92 -27.22
CA VAL A 127 -3.71 10.43 -26.21
C VAL A 127 -3.30 10.99 -24.83
N PRO A 128 -3.38 12.32 -24.64
CA PRO A 128 -2.89 12.94 -23.41
C PRO A 128 -3.69 12.46 -22.20
N ILE A 129 -2.97 12.25 -21.10
CA ILE A 129 -3.52 11.85 -19.81
C ILE A 129 -3.68 13.09 -18.93
N GLY A 130 -4.83 13.25 -18.31
CA GLY A 130 -5.10 14.38 -17.42
C GLY A 130 -4.82 14.07 -15.95
N ARG A 131 -4.50 15.10 -15.19
CA ARG A 131 -4.31 15.01 -13.73
C ARG A 131 -5.64 14.65 -13.07
N GLY A 132 -5.68 13.52 -12.36
CA GLY A 132 -6.89 12.96 -11.76
C GLY A 132 -7.62 11.95 -12.64
N GLN A 133 -7.15 11.72 -13.87
CA GLN A 133 -7.67 10.66 -14.73
C GLN A 133 -7.24 9.29 -14.21
N ARG A 134 -8.12 8.31 -14.41
CA ARG A 134 -7.81 6.89 -14.20
C ARG A 134 -7.56 6.24 -15.54
N GLU A 135 -6.34 5.72 -15.74
CA GLU A 135 -5.89 5.14 -16.99
C GLU A 135 -5.52 3.67 -16.80
N LEU A 136 -5.83 2.84 -17.78
CA LEU A 136 -5.47 1.42 -17.82
C LEU A 136 -4.32 1.19 -18.80
N ILE A 137 -3.22 0.60 -18.31
CA ILE A 137 -2.12 0.13 -19.13
C ILE A 137 -2.18 -1.39 -19.19
N ILE A 138 -2.63 -1.94 -20.31
CA ILE A 138 -2.84 -3.38 -20.49
C ILE A 138 -1.98 -3.92 -21.64
N GLY A 139 -1.55 -5.17 -21.53
CA GLY A 139 -0.77 -5.89 -22.55
C GLY A 139 -0.17 -7.17 -21.97
N ASP A 140 0.42 -7.99 -22.83
CA ASP A 140 1.08 -9.23 -22.47
C ASP A 140 2.34 -9.03 -21.61
N ARG A 141 2.96 -10.12 -21.17
CA ARG A 141 4.23 -10.06 -20.44
C ARG A 141 5.31 -9.39 -21.28
N GLN A 142 6.15 -8.56 -20.65
CA GLN A 142 7.32 -7.89 -21.26
C GLN A 142 6.97 -6.92 -22.43
N THR A 143 5.75 -6.42 -22.52
CA THR A 143 5.35 -5.43 -23.53
C THR A 143 5.63 -3.97 -23.13
N GLY A 144 6.31 -3.74 -22.02
CA GLY A 144 6.70 -2.39 -21.59
C GLY A 144 5.72 -1.66 -20.69
N LYS A 145 4.67 -2.31 -20.18
CA LYS A 145 3.66 -1.67 -19.28
C LYS A 145 4.29 -0.90 -18.11
N SER A 146 5.15 -1.60 -17.35
CA SER A 146 5.83 -0.97 -16.20
C SER A 146 6.83 0.10 -16.63
N ALA A 147 7.41 -0.01 -17.83
CA ALA A 147 8.32 1.01 -18.34
C ALA A 147 7.58 2.34 -18.57
N VAL A 148 6.38 2.31 -19.14
CA VAL A 148 5.53 3.51 -19.31
C VAL A 148 5.28 4.19 -17.96
N ALA A 149 4.91 3.44 -16.94
CA ALA A 149 4.66 3.98 -15.60
C ALA A 149 5.92 4.57 -14.96
N ILE A 150 7.04 3.83 -15.01
CA ILE A 150 8.31 4.25 -14.42
C ILE A 150 8.88 5.47 -15.14
N ASP A 151 8.87 5.50 -16.47
CA ASP A 151 9.36 6.63 -17.25
C ASP A 151 8.48 7.89 -17.00
N THR A 152 7.17 7.71 -16.81
CA THR A 152 6.27 8.80 -16.41
C THR A 152 6.66 9.34 -15.02
N ILE A 153 6.96 8.49 -14.04
CA ILE A 153 7.41 8.92 -12.71
C ILE A 153 8.73 9.70 -12.80
N ILE A 154 9.71 9.19 -13.54
CA ILE A 154 11.00 9.84 -13.74
C ILE A 154 10.83 11.24 -14.35
N ASN A 155 9.92 11.38 -15.29
CA ASN A 155 9.65 12.64 -15.97
C ASN A 155 8.88 13.66 -15.11
N GLN A 156 8.39 13.27 -13.91
CA GLN A 156 7.77 14.22 -12.97
C GLN A 156 8.80 14.97 -12.10
N LYS A 157 10.09 14.65 -12.19
CA LYS A 157 11.12 15.35 -11.42
C LYS A 157 11.06 16.86 -11.68
N GLY A 158 11.00 17.66 -10.62
CA GLY A 158 10.92 19.12 -10.70
C GLY A 158 9.54 19.70 -11.04
N THR A 159 8.51 18.87 -11.22
CA THR A 159 7.14 19.34 -11.52
C THR A 159 6.30 19.61 -10.26
N GLY A 160 6.77 19.19 -9.08
CA GLY A 160 6.03 19.23 -7.83
C GLY A 160 4.94 18.16 -7.70
N ILE A 161 4.87 17.21 -8.63
CA ILE A 161 3.92 16.09 -8.56
C ILE A 161 4.53 14.99 -7.72
N LYS A 162 3.82 14.56 -6.67
CA LYS A 162 4.18 13.40 -5.86
C LYS A 162 3.72 12.13 -6.58
N CYS A 163 4.65 11.21 -6.79
CA CYS A 163 4.40 9.95 -7.46
C CYS A 163 4.39 8.81 -6.45
N ILE A 164 3.42 7.91 -6.57
CA ILE A 164 3.30 6.73 -5.72
C ILE A 164 3.23 5.50 -6.61
N TYR A 165 4.20 4.60 -6.46
CA TYR A 165 4.20 3.31 -7.14
C TYR A 165 3.73 2.22 -6.19
N VAL A 166 2.65 1.52 -6.55
CA VAL A 166 2.11 0.42 -5.74
C VAL A 166 2.34 -0.91 -6.44
N ALA A 167 3.12 -1.79 -5.81
CA ALA A 167 3.41 -3.13 -6.32
C ALA A 167 2.53 -4.16 -5.62
N VAL A 168 1.70 -4.88 -6.38
CA VAL A 168 0.83 -5.94 -5.87
C VAL A 168 1.15 -7.25 -6.59
N GLY A 169 1.48 -8.30 -5.83
CA GLY A 169 1.77 -9.63 -6.37
C GLY A 169 3.03 -9.71 -7.24
N GLN A 170 3.94 -8.74 -7.14
CA GLN A 170 5.20 -8.73 -7.87
C GLN A 170 6.31 -9.44 -7.08
N LYS A 171 7.30 -10.00 -7.80
CA LYS A 171 8.48 -10.60 -7.17
C LYS A 171 9.37 -9.50 -6.57
N ASN A 172 9.97 -9.77 -5.41
CA ASN A 172 10.87 -8.85 -4.73
C ASN A 172 12.03 -8.37 -5.63
N SER A 173 12.56 -9.25 -6.48
CA SER A 173 13.59 -8.88 -7.46
C SER A 173 13.12 -7.84 -8.47
N THR A 174 11.85 -7.90 -8.89
CA THR A 174 11.26 -6.90 -9.80
C THR A 174 11.08 -5.56 -9.08
N ILE A 175 10.61 -5.59 -7.84
CA ILE A 175 10.47 -4.37 -7.01
C ILE A 175 11.84 -3.71 -6.81
N SER A 176 12.86 -4.48 -6.45
CA SER A 176 14.24 -3.97 -6.30
C SER A 176 14.79 -3.33 -7.57
N GLN A 177 14.49 -3.88 -8.75
CA GLN A 177 14.87 -3.29 -10.04
C GLN A 177 14.14 -1.96 -10.29
N VAL A 178 12.86 -1.85 -9.93
CA VAL A 178 12.10 -0.60 -10.05
C VAL A 178 12.69 0.47 -9.14
N VAL A 179 12.91 0.15 -7.87
CA VAL A 179 13.52 1.07 -6.89
C VAL A 179 14.86 1.58 -7.38
N ARG A 180 15.75 0.66 -7.79
CA ARG A 180 17.07 1.01 -8.32
C ARG A 180 16.98 1.94 -9.54
N LYS A 181 16.07 1.64 -10.48
CA LYS A 181 15.88 2.49 -11.66
C LYS A 181 15.43 3.91 -11.29
N LEU A 182 14.52 4.04 -10.31
CA LEU A 182 14.07 5.34 -9.81
C LEU A 182 15.19 6.10 -9.09
N GLU A 183 16.00 5.43 -8.28
CA GLU A 183 17.18 6.00 -7.60
C GLU A 183 18.24 6.48 -8.59
N GLU A 184 18.59 5.66 -9.59
CA GLU A 184 19.57 6.01 -10.64
C GLU A 184 19.19 7.28 -11.42
N HIS A 185 17.88 7.59 -11.52
CA HIS A 185 17.39 8.79 -12.20
C HIS A 185 17.01 9.92 -11.23
N GLY A 186 17.27 9.78 -9.93
CA GLY A 186 16.95 10.77 -8.91
C GLY A 186 15.45 11.06 -8.78
N ALA A 187 14.62 10.05 -8.99
CA ALA A 187 13.17 10.14 -8.87
C ALA A 187 12.64 9.71 -7.48
N MET A 188 13.57 9.43 -6.56
CA MET A 188 13.27 9.12 -5.15
C MET A 188 13.51 10.35 -4.23
N GLU A 189 13.80 11.51 -4.80
CA GLU A 189 14.07 12.76 -4.08
C GLU A 189 12.81 13.61 -3.94
#